data_b958864469d9e88064d57c963f34a068
#
_entry.id   b958864469d9e88064d57c963f34a068
#
_cell.length_a   1.000
_cell.length_b   1.000
_cell.length_c   1.000
_cell.angle_alpha   90.00
_cell.angle_beta   90.00
_cell.angle_gamma   90.00
#
_symmetry.space_group_name_H-M   'P 1'
#
loop_
_entity.id
_entity.type
_entity.pdbx_description
1 polymer ?
#
loop_
_entity_poly.entity_id
_entity_poly.type
_entity_poly.pdbx_seq_one_letter_code
_entity_poly.pdbx_strand_id
1 'polypeptide(L)'
;MFQTQILVRFGDLDPAGIAYYPNLVNYLHEAFEDFFRGHVGRPYPELYREGLGFPTVKLEVEYHRPVQYGDHVDVAVVVEHVGRSSVRLRYEASVQGRPVFTGRNVVVTVNLKTFETLPVPDWLRERLEAARG
;
A
#
# COMPACT_ATOMS: atom_id res chain seq x y z
N MET A 1 14.27 4.20 -0.30
CA MET A 1 13.06 3.38 -0.59
C MET A 1 12.35 3.06 0.71
N PHE A 2 11.06 3.30 0.78
CA PHE A 2 10.30 2.96 1.98
C PHE A 2 10.04 1.46 2.06
N GLN A 3 10.21 0.90 3.26
CA GLN A 3 9.99 -0.51 3.49
C GLN A 3 9.38 -0.70 4.88
N THR A 4 8.44 -1.63 5.00
CA THR A 4 7.83 -1.99 6.27
C THR A 4 7.78 -3.50 6.39
N GLN A 5 7.55 -4.01 7.58
CA GLN A 5 7.51 -5.45 7.83
C GLN A 5 6.19 -5.84 8.47
N ILE A 6 5.61 -6.93 7.99
CA ILE A 6 4.32 -7.42 8.45
C ILE A 6 4.48 -8.87 8.90
N LEU A 7 4.05 -9.17 10.11
CA LEU A 7 4.08 -10.52 10.64
C LEU A 7 2.82 -11.28 10.24
N VAL A 8 2.98 -12.45 9.63
CA VAL A 8 1.88 -13.32 9.27
C VAL A 8 1.37 -14.02 10.53
N ARG A 9 0.09 -13.83 10.85
CA ARG A 9 -0.53 -14.34 12.06
C ARG A 9 -1.32 -15.60 11.76
N PHE A 10 -1.60 -16.39 12.82
CA PHE A 10 -2.35 -17.63 12.66
C PHE A 10 -3.75 -17.38 12.04
N GLY A 11 -4.42 -16.31 12.44
CA GLY A 11 -5.74 -15.95 11.90
C GLY A 11 -5.74 -15.54 10.43
N ASP A 12 -4.56 -15.32 9.84
CA ASP A 12 -4.45 -14.95 8.43
C ASP A 12 -4.44 -16.17 7.51
N LEU A 13 -4.32 -17.38 8.08
CA LEU A 13 -4.19 -18.61 7.31
C LEU A 13 -5.53 -19.20 6.91
N ASP A 14 -5.54 -19.92 5.80
CA ASP A 14 -6.66 -20.77 5.40
C ASP A 14 -6.40 -22.23 5.75
N PRO A 15 -7.34 -23.17 5.48
CA PRO A 15 -7.14 -24.59 5.79
C PRO A 15 -5.94 -25.23 5.10
N ALA A 16 -5.39 -24.62 4.05
CA ALA A 16 -4.19 -25.14 3.38
C ALA A 16 -2.92 -24.83 4.16
N GLY A 17 -2.99 -24.04 5.24
CA GLY A 17 -1.84 -23.69 6.06
C GLY A 17 -0.99 -22.55 5.52
N ILE A 18 -1.52 -21.81 4.55
CA ILE A 18 -0.88 -20.62 3.99
C ILE A 18 -1.78 -19.43 4.18
N ALA A 19 -1.23 -18.22 4.06
CA ALA A 19 -2.03 -17.00 4.17
C ALA A 19 -3.13 -17.01 3.10
N TYR A 20 -4.35 -16.75 3.54
CA TYR A 20 -5.50 -16.64 2.63
C TYR A 20 -5.27 -15.44 1.72
N TYR A 21 -5.37 -15.64 0.40
CA TYR A 21 -4.91 -14.64 -0.56
C TYR A 21 -5.50 -13.22 -0.40
N PRO A 22 -6.77 -13.04 0.03
CA PRO A 22 -7.25 -11.68 0.29
C PRO A 22 -6.52 -10.98 1.43
N ASN A 23 -5.95 -11.74 2.37
CA ASN A 23 -5.17 -11.16 3.46
C ASN A 23 -3.88 -10.55 2.95
N LEU A 24 -3.31 -11.07 1.85
CA LEU A 24 -2.12 -10.48 1.23
C LEU A 24 -2.45 -9.09 0.66
N VAL A 25 -3.67 -8.91 0.15
CA VAL A 25 -4.14 -7.59 -0.27
C VAL A 25 -4.23 -6.65 0.95
N ASN A 26 -4.70 -7.17 2.08
CA ASN A 26 -4.74 -6.38 3.31
C ASN A 26 -3.33 -5.97 3.77
N TYR A 27 -2.33 -6.82 3.57
CA TYR A 27 -0.94 -6.46 3.88
C TYR A 27 -0.46 -5.29 3.01
N LEU A 28 -0.90 -5.23 1.75
CA LEU A 28 -0.58 -4.08 0.90
C LEU A 28 -1.20 -2.82 1.47
N HIS A 29 -2.43 -2.91 1.98
CA HIS A 29 -3.09 -1.77 2.61
C HIS A 29 -2.36 -1.33 3.89
N GLU A 30 -1.94 -2.28 4.72
CA GLU A 30 -1.14 -1.96 5.91
C GLU A 30 0.14 -1.23 5.52
N ALA A 31 0.81 -1.70 4.46
CA ALA A 31 2.02 -1.06 3.95
C ALA A 31 1.72 0.36 3.43
N PHE A 32 0.57 0.55 2.80
CA PHE A 32 0.13 1.86 2.34
C PHE A 32 -0.04 2.83 3.52
N GLU A 33 -0.67 2.39 4.59
CA GLU A 33 -0.83 3.23 5.78
C GLU A 33 0.52 3.52 6.45
N ASP A 34 1.39 2.51 6.53
CA ASP A 34 2.74 2.69 7.08
C ASP A 34 3.55 3.68 6.23
N PHE A 35 3.38 3.64 4.91
CA PHE A 35 4.02 4.56 3.98
C PHE A 35 3.61 6.01 4.27
N PHE A 36 2.33 6.24 4.51
CA PHE A 36 1.87 7.59 4.87
C PHE A 36 2.46 8.05 6.19
N ARG A 37 2.49 7.19 7.19
CA ARG A 37 3.06 7.54 8.49
C ARG A 37 4.56 7.74 8.41
N GLY A 38 5.28 6.83 7.76
CA GLY A 38 6.74 6.78 7.78
C GLY A 38 7.40 7.69 6.75
N HIS A 39 6.92 7.68 5.50
CA HIS A 39 7.54 8.43 4.41
C HIS A 39 6.85 9.78 4.17
N VAL A 40 5.53 9.76 4.04
CA VAL A 40 4.77 10.99 3.83
C VAL A 40 4.82 11.87 5.08
N GLY A 41 4.90 11.24 6.24
CA GLY A 41 5.06 11.95 7.52
C GLY A 41 3.75 12.41 8.14
N ARG A 42 2.60 12.01 7.56
CA ARG A 42 1.28 12.30 8.11
C ARG A 42 0.45 11.03 8.14
N PRO A 43 -0.03 10.60 9.32
CA PRO A 43 -0.88 9.41 9.43
C PRO A 43 -2.14 9.55 8.60
N TYR A 44 -2.56 8.46 7.98
CA TYR A 44 -3.71 8.44 7.10
C TYR A 44 -4.99 9.02 7.74
N PRO A 45 -5.34 8.69 9.01
CA PRO A 45 -6.51 9.27 9.64
C PRO A 45 -6.51 10.79 9.73
N GLU A 46 -5.32 11.41 9.79
CA GLU A 46 -5.21 12.87 9.82
C GLU A 46 -5.68 13.49 8.51
N LEU A 47 -5.29 12.89 7.38
CA LEU A 47 -5.74 13.35 6.07
C LEU A 47 -7.24 13.14 5.90
N TYR A 48 -7.74 12.03 6.42
CA TYR A 48 -9.16 11.71 6.40
C TYR A 48 -9.99 12.77 7.12
N ARG A 49 -9.50 13.22 8.27
CA ARG A 49 -10.17 14.30 9.04
C ARG A 49 -10.18 15.63 8.29
N GLU A 50 -9.19 15.85 7.42
CA GLU A 50 -9.14 17.04 6.57
C GLU A 50 -10.03 16.91 5.33
N GLY A 51 -10.72 15.80 5.16
CA GLY A 51 -11.62 15.57 4.06
C GLY A 51 -10.98 15.02 2.81
N LEU A 52 -9.73 14.51 2.91
CA LEU A 52 -9.03 13.89 1.79
C LEU A 52 -9.16 12.37 1.88
N GLY A 53 -9.53 11.75 0.78
CA GLY A 53 -9.56 10.31 0.66
C GLY A 53 -8.78 9.83 -0.56
N PHE A 54 -8.38 8.56 -0.53
CA PHE A 54 -7.56 7.97 -1.59
C PHE A 54 -8.11 6.58 -1.96
N PRO A 55 -9.34 6.51 -2.51
CA PRO A 55 -9.89 5.22 -2.91
C PRO A 55 -9.03 4.57 -3.99
N THR A 56 -8.92 3.25 -3.91
CA THR A 56 -8.24 2.46 -4.92
C THR A 56 -9.22 2.23 -6.08
N VAL A 57 -8.81 2.59 -7.28
CA VAL A 57 -9.62 2.41 -8.49
C VAL A 57 -9.11 1.28 -9.37
N LYS A 58 -7.89 0.80 -9.13
CA LYS A 58 -7.32 -0.34 -9.83
C LYS A 58 -6.36 -1.07 -8.90
N LEU A 59 -6.42 -2.40 -8.91
CA LEU A 59 -5.54 -3.25 -8.12
C LEU A 59 -5.12 -4.45 -8.95
N GLU A 60 -3.81 -4.73 -8.98
CA GLU A 60 -3.23 -5.90 -9.60
C GLU A 60 -2.32 -6.58 -8.58
N VAL A 61 -2.45 -7.89 -8.42
CA VAL A 61 -1.59 -8.65 -7.51
C VAL A 61 -1.15 -9.92 -8.21
N GLU A 62 0.14 -10.21 -8.12
CA GLU A 62 0.73 -11.47 -8.59
C GLU A 62 1.30 -12.21 -7.41
N TYR A 63 0.96 -13.49 -7.29
CA TYR A 63 1.40 -14.34 -6.20
C TYR A 63 2.50 -15.27 -6.70
N HIS A 64 3.66 -15.24 -6.03
CA HIS A 64 4.83 -15.99 -6.46
C HIS A 64 5.11 -17.20 -5.58
N ARG A 65 4.92 -17.07 -4.27
CA ARG A 65 5.18 -18.13 -3.27
C ARG A 65 4.18 -18.03 -2.14
N PRO A 66 3.82 -19.18 -1.53
CA PRO A 66 2.95 -19.16 -0.35
C PRO A 66 3.63 -18.42 0.81
N VAL A 67 2.81 -17.75 1.61
CA VAL A 67 3.23 -17.08 2.83
C VAL A 67 2.66 -17.87 4.00
N GLN A 68 3.49 -18.16 4.98
CA GLN A 68 3.18 -19.08 6.07
C GLN A 68 3.15 -18.38 7.42
N TYR A 69 2.58 -19.06 8.41
CA TYR A 69 2.55 -18.58 9.77
C TYR A 69 3.94 -18.20 10.27
N GLY A 70 4.04 -17.05 10.89
CA GLY A 70 5.28 -16.58 11.49
C GLY A 70 6.26 -15.93 10.51
N ASP A 71 5.96 -15.94 9.21
CA ASP A 71 6.79 -15.23 8.25
C ASP A 71 6.76 -13.74 8.53
N HIS A 72 7.93 -13.12 8.43
CA HIS A 72 8.06 -11.66 8.43
C HIS A 72 8.13 -11.21 6.99
N VAL A 73 7.06 -10.57 6.53
CA VAL A 73 6.96 -10.11 5.15
C VAL A 73 7.50 -8.69 5.05
N ASP A 74 8.58 -8.52 4.31
CA ASP A 74 9.12 -7.19 4.02
C ASP A 74 8.40 -6.64 2.80
N VAL A 75 7.76 -5.48 2.94
CA VAL A 75 7.04 -4.85 1.84
C VAL A 75 7.69 -3.51 1.51
N ALA A 76 8.23 -3.41 0.31
CA ALA A 76 8.73 -2.16 -0.22
C ALA A 76 7.61 -1.43 -0.94
N VAL A 77 7.47 -0.14 -0.68
CA VAL A 77 6.46 0.70 -1.33
C VAL A 77 7.17 1.71 -2.22
N VAL A 78 6.83 1.69 -3.50
CA VAL A 78 7.47 2.54 -4.51
C VAL A 78 6.38 3.32 -5.25
N VAL A 79 6.59 4.63 -5.41
CA VAL A 79 5.71 5.46 -6.23
C VAL A 79 6.16 5.35 -7.67
N GLU A 80 5.29 4.83 -8.54
CA GLU A 80 5.59 4.69 -9.97
C GLU A 80 5.22 5.93 -10.76
N HIS A 81 4.12 6.59 -10.38
CA HIS A 81 3.65 7.75 -11.13
C HIS A 81 2.73 8.60 -10.27
N VAL A 82 2.85 9.91 -10.39
CA VAL A 82 1.95 10.87 -9.75
C VAL A 82 1.30 11.68 -10.88
N GLY A 83 0.01 11.42 -11.10
CA GLY A 83 -0.80 12.17 -12.07
C GLY A 83 -1.39 13.43 -11.44
N ARG A 84 -2.35 14.04 -12.13
CA ARG A 84 -3.01 15.24 -11.58
C ARG A 84 -3.78 14.91 -10.29
N SER A 85 -4.57 13.83 -10.32
CA SER A 85 -5.38 13.39 -9.18
C SER A 85 -5.07 11.97 -8.75
N SER A 86 -4.28 11.23 -9.52
CA SER A 86 -4.00 9.80 -9.28
C SER A 86 -2.57 9.58 -8.87
N VAL A 87 -2.37 8.50 -8.12
CA VAL A 87 -1.04 8.01 -7.74
C VAL A 87 -0.99 6.52 -8.02
N ARG A 88 0.05 6.08 -8.72
CA ARG A 88 0.30 4.65 -8.95
C ARG A 88 1.42 4.19 -8.03
N LEU A 89 1.14 3.17 -7.26
CA LEU A 89 2.06 2.60 -6.29
C LEU A 89 2.37 1.15 -6.66
N ARG A 90 3.62 0.74 -6.43
CA ARG A 90 4.06 -0.63 -6.56
C ARG A 90 4.50 -1.15 -5.20
N TYR A 91 4.13 -2.37 -4.89
CA TYR A 91 4.49 -3.05 -3.65
C TYR A 91 5.27 -4.31 -4.01
N GLU A 92 6.42 -4.48 -3.38
CA GLU A 92 7.25 -5.66 -3.56
C GLU A 92 7.41 -6.33 -2.21
N ALA A 93 6.81 -7.52 -2.08
CA ALA A 93 6.81 -8.27 -0.83
C ALA A 93 7.75 -9.46 -0.92
N SER A 94 8.56 -9.64 0.10
CA SER A 94 9.53 -10.73 0.18
C SER A 94 9.61 -11.30 1.59
N VAL A 95 10.03 -12.56 1.70
CA VAL A 95 10.33 -13.22 2.96
C VAL A 95 11.77 -13.73 2.86
N GLN A 96 12.63 -13.27 3.75
CA GLN A 96 14.05 -13.61 3.73
C GLN A 96 14.69 -13.39 2.35
N GLY A 97 14.34 -12.28 1.72
CA GLY A 97 14.88 -11.90 0.41
C GLY A 97 14.24 -12.61 -0.79
N ARG A 98 13.29 -13.53 -0.57
CA ARG A 98 12.60 -14.22 -1.67
C ARG A 98 11.28 -13.55 -1.98
N PRO A 99 11.03 -13.15 -3.23
CA PRO A 99 9.74 -12.56 -3.60
C PRO A 99 8.59 -13.52 -3.31
N VAL A 100 7.55 -13.01 -2.64
CA VAL A 100 6.36 -13.81 -2.32
C VAL A 100 5.14 -13.29 -3.07
N PHE A 101 5.00 -11.99 -3.21
CA PHE A 101 3.96 -11.41 -4.07
C PHE A 101 4.35 -9.98 -4.42
N THR A 102 3.75 -9.47 -5.49
CA THR A 102 3.88 -8.07 -5.91
C THR A 102 2.50 -7.52 -6.15
N GLY A 103 2.35 -6.22 -5.97
CA GLY A 103 1.09 -5.56 -6.21
C GLY A 103 1.29 -4.18 -6.81
N ARG A 104 0.27 -3.71 -7.51
CA ARG A 104 0.16 -2.33 -7.97
C ARG A 104 -1.22 -1.84 -7.71
N ASN A 105 -1.35 -0.63 -7.21
CA ASN A 105 -2.65 0.00 -7.14
C ASN A 105 -2.59 1.43 -7.67
N VAL A 106 -3.72 1.89 -8.15
CA VAL A 106 -3.93 3.28 -8.50
C VAL A 106 -4.94 3.82 -7.52
N VAL A 107 -4.56 4.86 -6.79
CA VAL A 107 -5.47 5.59 -5.92
C VAL A 107 -5.76 6.95 -6.53
N VAL A 108 -6.92 7.50 -6.23
CA VAL A 108 -7.34 8.82 -6.72
C VAL A 108 -7.63 9.70 -5.52
N THR A 109 -7.13 10.93 -5.55
CA THR A 109 -7.43 11.90 -4.50
C THR A 109 -8.85 12.41 -4.67
N VAL A 110 -9.65 12.29 -3.63
CA VAL A 110 -11.05 12.74 -3.65
C VAL A 110 -11.41 13.59 -2.43
N ASN A 111 -12.42 14.40 -2.61
CA ASN A 111 -13.11 15.06 -1.51
C ASN A 111 -14.05 14.03 -0.87
N LEU A 112 -13.88 13.74 0.40
CA LEU A 112 -14.66 12.69 1.09
C LEU A 112 -16.14 13.04 1.25
N LYS A 113 -16.52 14.31 1.13
CA LYS A 113 -17.93 14.71 1.22
C LYS A 113 -18.68 14.52 -0.09
N THR A 114 -18.02 14.82 -1.21
CA THR A 114 -18.65 14.79 -2.53
C THR A 114 -18.18 13.64 -3.40
N PHE A 115 -17.04 13.03 -3.06
CA PHE A 115 -16.31 12.04 -3.86
C PHE A 115 -15.86 12.58 -5.22
N GLU A 116 -15.85 13.89 -5.38
CA GLU A 116 -15.23 14.48 -6.56
C GLU A 116 -13.73 14.37 -6.49
N THR A 117 -13.09 14.15 -7.65
CA THR A 117 -11.64 14.09 -7.72
C THR A 117 -11.04 15.47 -7.45
N LEU A 118 -9.92 15.46 -6.73
CA LEU A 118 -9.14 16.64 -6.42
C LEU A 118 -7.73 16.47 -6.96
N PRO A 119 -7.05 17.56 -7.33
CA PRO A 119 -5.63 17.46 -7.62
C PRO A 119 -4.88 16.97 -6.39
N VAL A 120 -3.83 16.20 -6.60
CA VAL A 120 -2.92 15.82 -5.51
C VAL A 120 -2.38 17.12 -4.91
N PRO A 121 -2.53 17.35 -3.58
CA PRO A 121 -2.01 18.57 -2.96
C PRO A 121 -0.50 18.70 -3.18
N ASP A 122 -0.01 19.92 -3.36
CA ASP A 122 1.40 20.16 -3.69
C ASP A 122 2.35 19.57 -2.65
N TRP A 123 2.03 19.71 -1.36
CA TRP A 123 2.87 19.14 -0.31
C TRP A 123 2.95 17.62 -0.38
N LEU A 124 1.84 16.97 -0.74
CA LEU A 124 1.80 15.51 -0.88
C LEU A 124 2.54 15.08 -2.15
N ARG A 125 2.35 15.79 -3.24
CA ARG A 125 3.06 15.53 -4.50
C ARG A 125 4.56 15.54 -4.27
N GLU A 126 5.07 16.51 -3.56
CA GLU A 126 6.49 16.62 -3.25
C GLU A 126 7.00 15.38 -2.47
N ARG A 127 6.23 14.95 -1.46
CA ARG A 127 6.58 13.77 -0.68
C ARG A 127 6.54 12.50 -1.52
N LEU A 128 5.54 12.38 -2.39
CA LEU A 128 5.38 11.22 -3.26
C LEU A 128 6.50 11.17 -4.32
N GLU A 129 6.84 12.30 -4.91
CA GLU A 129 7.91 12.35 -5.92
C GLU A 129 9.25 11.92 -5.30
N ALA A 130 9.49 12.21 -4.03
CA ALA A 130 10.70 11.75 -3.34
C ALA A 130 10.77 10.23 -3.18
N ALA A 131 9.66 9.52 -3.34
CA ALA A 131 9.59 8.07 -3.23
C ALA A 131 9.48 7.36 -4.60
N ARG A 132 9.68 8.10 -5.68
CA ARG A 132 9.62 7.50 -7.03
C ARG A 132 10.79 6.58 -7.29
N GLY A 133 10.47 5.50 -7.99
CA GLY A 133 11.46 4.53 -8.40
C GLY A 133 11.01 3.64 -9.53
#